data_59345c7c29f79ebecae4005bfdc29c6f
#
_entry.id   59345c7c29f79ebecae4005bfdc29c6f
#
_cell.length_a   1.000
_cell.length_b   1.000
_cell.length_c   1.000
_cell.angle_alpha   90.00
_cell.angle_beta   90.00
_cell.angle_gamma   90.00
#
_symmetry.space_group_name_H-M   'P 1'
#
loop_
_entity.id
_entity.type
_entity.pdbx_description
1 polymer ?
#
loop_
_entity_poly.entity_id
_entity_poly.type
_entity_poly.pdbx_seq_one_letter_code
_entity_poly.pdbx_strand_id
1 'polypeptide(L)'
;MLEITSSSNNKCKYVKSLSQKKSRQKYGEYTIEGIKSVSDALNSEREITALYVSDSFFENEKFKYPKDISLYKVQDDVFMKMCDTKAPQGILAVVKIEDETDFTPNT
;
A
#
# COMPACT_ATOMS: atom_id res chain seq x y z
N MET A 1 -4.23 -9.81 12.13
CA MET A 1 -3.22 -8.98 11.44
C MET A 1 -1.94 -9.77 11.28
N LEU A 2 -1.40 -9.79 10.06
CA LEU A 2 -0.15 -10.49 9.81
C LEU A 2 1.03 -9.53 9.94
N GLU A 3 2.16 -10.05 10.39
CA GLU A 3 3.38 -9.26 10.53
C GLU A 3 4.41 -9.70 9.48
N ILE A 4 5.08 -8.72 8.90
CA ILE A 4 6.09 -8.95 7.88
C ILE A 4 7.42 -8.41 8.39
N THR A 5 8.42 -9.29 8.48
CA THR A 5 9.71 -8.93 9.05
C THR A 5 10.88 -9.12 8.08
N SER A 6 10.61 -9.54 6.86
CA SER A 6 11.68 -9.77 5.87
C SER A 6 11.30 -9.19 4.52
N SER A 7 12.26 -8.52 3.88
CA SER A 7 12.04 -7.97 2.54
C SER A 7 11.94 -9.07 1.47
N SER A 8 12.30 -10.30 1.81
CA SER A 8 12.13 -11.41 0.88
C SER A 8 10.71 -11.97 0.90
N ASN A 9 9.85 -11.46 1.79
CA ASN A 9 8.45 -11.86 1.83
C ASN A 9 7.79 -11.58 0.49
N ASN A 10 6.98 -12.51 -0.01
CA ASN A 10 6.36 -12.38 -1.32
C ASN A 10 5.44 -11.16 -1.43
N LYS A 11 4.78 -10.78 -0.33
CA LYS A 11 3.92 -9.61 -0.35
C LYS A 11 4.73 -8.32 -0.50
N CYS A 12 5.91 -8.26 0.12
CA CYS A 12 6.79 -7.11 -0.05
C CYS A 12 7.27 -6.99 -1.48
N LYS A 13 7.66 -8.10 -2.06
CA LYS A 13 8.11 -8.11 -3.46
C LYS A 13 7.00 -7.70 -4.39
N TYR A 14 5.80 -8.17 -4.13
CA TYR A 14 4.64 -7.84 -4.93
C TYR A 14 4.35 -6.34 -4.88
N VAL A 15 4.27 -5.77 -3.66
CA VAL A 15 3.98 -4.35 -3.50
C VAL A 15 5.04 -3.51 -4.19
N LYS A 16 6.31 -3.87 -4.02
CA LYS A 16 7.39 -3.11 -4.65
C LYS A 16 7.28 -3.17 -6.17
N SER A 17 6.84 -4.30 -6.72
CA SER A 17 6.72 -4.45 -8.17
C SER A 17 5.68 -3.48 -8.75
N LEU A 18 4.72 -3.04 -7.97
CA LEU A 18 3.65 -2.16 -8.45
C LEU A 18 4.14 -0.75 -8.73
N SER A 19 5.40 -0.43 -8.44
CA SER A 19 5.99 0.82 -8.89
C SER A 19 6.17 0.82 -10.40
N GLN A 20 6.10 -0.33 -11.03
CA GLN A 20 6.29 -0.46 -12.47
C GLN A 20 4.96 -0.60 -13.18
N LYS A 21 4.80 0.14 -14.27
CA LYS A 21 3.54 0.13 -15.04
C LYS A 21 3.18 -1.27 -15.51
N LYS A 22 4.19 -2.03 -15.94
CA LYS A 22 3.97 -3.39 -16.42
C LYS A 22 3.28 -4.25 -15.38
N SER A 23 3.74 -4.16 -14.12
CA SER A 23 3.15 -4.95 -13.05
C SER A 23 1.75 -4.47 -12.72
N ARG A 24 1.53 -3.15 -12.71
CA ARG A 24 0.21 -2.61 -12.46
C ARG A 24 -0.80 -3.12 -13.50
N GLN A 25 -0.39 -3.16 -14.76
CA GLN A 25 -1.26 -3.67 -15.81
C GLN A 25 -1.51 -5.16 -15.66
N LYS A 26 -0.46 -5.90 -15.29
CA LYS A 26 -0.59 -7.34 -15.16
C LYS A 26 -1.51 -7.75 -14.03
N TYR A 27 -1.40 -7.08 -12.89
CA TYR A 27 -2.14 -7.48 -11.70
C TYR A 27 -3.40 -6.64 -11.45
N GLY A 28 -3.57 -5.55 -12.16
CA GLY A 28 -4.75 -4.71 -11.99
C GLY A 28 -4.80 -3.98 -10.67
N GLU A 29 -3.64 -3.65 -10.11
CA GLU A 29 -3.54 -2.96 -8.83
C GLU A 29 -2.45 -1.90 -8.87
N TYR A 30 -2.57 -0.92 -7.99
CA TYR A 30 -1.55 0.12 -7.82
C TYR A 30 -1.46 0.49 -6.35
N THR A 31 -0.46 1.27 -5.98
CA THR A 31 -0.24 1.64 -4.58
C THR A 31 -0.45 3.13 -4.36
N ILE A 32 -0.91 3.45 -3.15
CA ILE A 32 -1.05 4.83 -2.69
C ILE A 32 -0.28 4.91 -1.38
N GLU A 33 0.56 5.92 -1.21
CA GLU A 33 1.37 6.08 -0.01
C GLU A 33 1.03 7.39 0.69
N GLY A 34 1.13 7.39 2.01
CA GLY A 34 0.97 8.58 2.82
C GLY A 34 -0.39 8.67 3.50
N ILE A 35 -0.42 9.35 4.64
CA ILE A 35 -1.60 9.41 5.49
C ILE A 35 -2.79 10.03 4.76
N LYS A 36 -2.58 11.19 4.15
CA LYS A 36 -3.69 11.89 3.50
C LYS A 36 -4.22 11.11 2.30
N SER A 37 -3.32 10.62 1.46
CA SER A 37 -3.73 9.90 0.25
C SER A 37 -4.46 8.61 0.59
N VAL A 38 -3.97 7.88 1.58
CA VAL A 38 -4.62 6.64 2.00
C VAL A 38 -5.98 6.95 2.64
N SER A 39 -6.05 8.00 3.48
CA SER A 39 -7.32 8.39 4.09
C SER A 39 -8.35 8.75 3.03
N ASP A 40 -7.93 9.51 2.02
CA ASP A 40 -8.84 9.90 0.94
C ASP A 40 -9.33 8.67 0.18
N ALA A 41 -8.43 7.72 -0.07
CA ALA A 41 -8.80 6.48 -0.77
C ALA A 41 -9.80 5.65 0.04
N LEU A 42 -9.59 5.56 1.36
CA LEU A 42 -10.49 4.81 2.22
C LEU A 42 -11.89 5.44 2.30
N ASN A 43 -11.97 6.75 2.10
CA ASN A 43 -13.25 7.46 2.11
C ASN A 43 -13.88 7.57 0.73
N SER A 44 -13.25 6.99 -0.27
CA SER A 44 -13.75 7.01 -1.64
C SER A 44 -14.45 5.69 -1.95
N GLU A 45 -14.90 5.55 -3.20
CA GLU A 45 -15.51 4.30 -3.63
C GLU A 45 -14.48 3.31 -4.18
N ARG A 46 -13.19 3.65 -4.07
CA ARG A 46 -12.14 2.77 -4.58
C ARG A 46 -12.05 1.51 -3.74
N GLU A 47 -11.73 0.40 -4.39
CA GLU A 47 -11.59 -0.87 -3.69
C GLU A 47 -10.16 -1.03 -3.20
N ILE A 48 -9.98 -0.98 -1.88
CA ILE A 48 -8.68 -1.16 -1.24
C ILE A 48 -8.53 -2.64 -0.91
N THR A 49 -7.52 -3.29 -1.46
CA THR A 49 -7.35 -4.73 -1.26
C THR A 49 -6.47 -5.03 -0.05
N ALA A 50 -5.59 -4.13 0.33
CA ALA A 50 -4.72 -4.35 1.49
C ALA A 50 -4.15 -3.04 1.99
N LEU A 51 -3.87 -2.99 3.29
CA LEU A 51 -3.16 -1.88 3.91
C LEU A 51 -1.88 -2.42 4.54
N TYR A 52 -0.79 -1.71 4.35
CA TYR A 52 0.49 -2.02 4.95
C TYR A 52 0.92 -0.85 5.82
N VAL A 53 1.29 -1.11 7.06
CA VAL A 53 1.73 -0.08 7.99
C VAL A 53 3.05 -0.49 8.60
N SER A 54 3.93 0.48 8.83
CA SER A 54 5.18 0.19 9.51
C SER A 54 4.90 -0.01 10.99
N ASP A 55 5.81 -0.69 11.70
CA ASP A 55 5.67 -0.90 13.14
C ASP A 55 5.55 0.43 13.85
N SER A 56 6.38 1.41 13.51
CA SER A 56 6.34 2.72 14.15
C SER A 56 5.03 3.44 13.91
N PHE A 57 4.51 3.37 12.70
CA PHE A 57 3.23 4.00 12.39
C PHE A 57 2.12 3.36 13.22
N PHE A 58 2.10 2.05 13.26
CA PHE A 58 1.06 1.32 13.96
C PHE A 58 1.05 1.66 15.46
N GLU A 59 2.23 1.85 16.04
CA GLU A 59 2.34 2.12 17.47
C GLU A 59 2.10 3.57 17.85
N ASN A 60 2.42 4.49 16.96
CA ASN A 60 2.41 5.91 17.30
C ASN A 60 1.27 6.73 16.72
N GLU A 61 0.64 6.24 15.69
CA GLU A 61 -0.45 6.97 15.05
C GLU A 61 -1.81 6.41 15.45
N LYS A 62 -2.77 7.29 15.64
CA LYS A 62 -4.13 6.87 15.98
C LYS A 62 -4.99 6.80 14.74
N PHE A 63 -4.60 5.97 13.82
CA PHE A 63 -5.29 5.81 12.55
C PHE A 63 -6.38 4.72 12.71
N LYS A 64 -7.55 4.96 12.15
CA LYS A 64 -8.64 3.99 12.22
C LYS A 64 -8.61 3.10 11.00
N TYR A 65 -8.42 1.82 11.21
CA TYR A 65 -8.34 0.85 10.12
C TYR A 65 -9.70 0.19 9.91
N PRO A 66 -10.17 0.09 8.66
CA PRO A 66 -11.40 -0.64 8.36
C PRO A 66 -11.24 -2.11 8.74
N LYS A 67 -12.31 -2.71 9.22
CA LYS A 67 -12.25 -4.10 9.68
C LYS A 67 -12.24 -5.13 8.57
N ASP A 68 -12.75 -4.75 7.40
CA ASP A 68 -12.90 -5.69 6.30
C ASP A 68 -11.78 -5.62 5.28
N ILE A 69 -10.70 -4.91 5.60
CA ILE A 69 -9.53 -4.81 4.72
C ILE A 69 -8.38 -5.57 5.37
N SER A 70 -7.62 -6.30 4.57
CA SER A 70 -6.44 -7.01 5.08
C SER A 70 -5.40 -5.99 5.53
N LEU A 71 -4.94 -6.13 6.77
CA LEU A 71 -3.96 -5.22 7.35
C LEU A 71 -2.68 -5.98 7.66
N TYR A 72 -1.56 -5.45 7.21
CA TYR A 72 -0.24 -6.05 7.44
C TYR A 72 0.65 -5.05 8.16
N LYS A 73 1.27 -5.51 9.23
CA LYS A 73 2.22 -4.72 10.00
C LYS A 73 3.61 -5.10 9.53
N VAL A 74 4.41 -4.13 9.13
CA VAL A 74 5.69 -4.36 8.47
C VAL A 74 6.80 -3.73 9.28
N GLN A 75 7.90 -4.47 9.49
CA GLN A 75 9.05 -3.94 10.19
C GLN A 75 9.54 -2.68 9.48
N ASP A 76 9.96 -1.67 10.25
CA ASP A 76 10.24 -0.34 9.70
C ASP A 76 11.21 -0.35 8.53
N ASP A 77 12.33 -1.03 8.64
CA ASP A 77 13.31 -1.06 7.56
C ASP A 77 12.83 -1.83 6.34
N VAL A 78 11.99 -2.82 6.55
CA VAL A 78 11.36 -3.55 5.44
C VAL A 78 10.35 -2.66 4.74
N PHE A 79 9.59 -1.89 5.51
CA PHE A 79 8.61 -0.96 4.95
C PHE A 79 9.29 0.08 4.05
N MET A 80 10.44 0.59 4.50
CA MET A 80 11.20 1.55 3.70
C MET A 80 11.59 0.97 2.34
N LYS A 81 11.91 -0.33 2.30
CA LYS A 81 12.28 -0.98 1.04
C LYS A 81 11.10 -1.25 0.13
N MET A 82 9.90 -1.36 0.71
CA MET A 82 8.69 -1.58 -0.09
C MET A 82 8.23 -0.31 -0.78
N CYS A 83 8.51 0.83 -0.19
CA CYS A 83 7.95 2.09 -0.65
C CYS A 83 8.76 2.69 -1.78
N ASP A 84 8.08 3.48 -2.60
CA ASP A 84 8.70 4.16 -3.71
C ASP A 84 9.19 5.55 -3.31
N THR A 85 8.64 6.13 -2.27
CA THR A 85 9.05 7.45 -1.81
C THR A 85 10.28 7.33 -0.92
N LYS A 86 11.09 8.39 -0.90
CA LYS A 86 12.31 8.40 -0.10
C LYS A 86 12.04 8.56 1.39
N ALA A 87 10.93 9.18 1.75
CA ALA A 87 10.60 9.43 3.14
C ALA A 87 9.15 8.99 3.42
N PRO A 88 8.90 7.68 3.45
CA PRO A 88 7.55 7.18 3.64
C PRO A 88 7.01 7.53 5.02
N GLN A 89 5.72 7.82 5.08
CA GLN A 89 5.06 8.16 6.34
C GLN A 89 4.70 6.94 7.17
N GLY A 90 4.76 5.76 6.58
CA GLY A 90 4.49 4.53 7.32
C GLY A 90 3.17 3.87 6.99
N ILE A 91 2.45 4.34 5.99
CA ILE A 91 1.22 3.69 5.57
C ILE A 91 1.13 3.66 4.05
N LEU A 92 0.69 2.53 3.53
CA LEU A 92 0.57 2.28 2.10
C LEU A 92 -0.67 1.44 1.85
N ALA A 93 -1.43 1.78 0.82
CA ALA A 93 -2.60 1.02 0.42
C ALA A 93 -2.39 0.42 -0.96
N VAL A 94 -2.88 -0.80 -1.16
CA VAL A 94 -2.95 -1.43 -2.47
C VAL A 94 -4.39 -1.29 -2.93
N VAL A 95 -4.57 -0.72 -4.12
CA VAL A 95 -5.89 -0.35 -4.63
C VAL A 95 -6.13 -1.04 -5.96
N LYS A 96 -7.31 -1.58 -6.14
CA LYS A 96 -7.67 -2.24 -7.38
C LYS A 96 -7.96 -1.23 -8.48
N ILE A 97 -7.47 -1.47 -9.67
CA ILE A 97 -7.79 -0.67 -10.84
C ILE A 97 -9.16 -1.12 -11.32
N GLU A 98 -10.14 -0.23 -11.28
CA GLU A 98 -11.51 -0.62 -11.61
C GLU A 98 -11.82 -0.56 -13.08
N ASP A 99 -11.13 0.31 -13.82
CA ASP A 99 -11.28 0.33 -15.28
C ASP A 99 -10.03 0.94 -15.89
N GLU A 100 -9.99 1.00 -17.19
CA GLU A 100 -8.80 1.48 -17.89
C GLU A 100 -8.48 2.94 -17.63
N THR A 101 -9.47 3.72 -17.26
CA THR A 101 -9.22 5.14 -17.00
C THR A 101 -8.47 5.36 -15.70
N ASP A 102 -8.59 4.45 -14.74
CA ASP A 102 -7.82 4.53 -13.52
C ASP A 102 -6.34 4.41 -13.77
N PHE A 103 -5.99 3.84 -14.93
CA PHE A 103 -4.63 3.49 -15.21
C PHE A 103 -3.95 4.43 -16.16
N THR A 104 -4.62 5.37 -16.63
CA THR A 104 -4.19 6.20 -17.61
C THR A 104 -3.05 6.94 -17.39
N PRO A 105 -2.31 6.96 -18.05
CA PRO A 105 -1.49 7.74 -17.86
C PRO A 105 -1.56 8.81 -18.64
N ASN A 106 -1.96 9.11 -18.60
CA ASN A 106 -1.82 10.13 -19.00
C ASN A 106 -0.86 10.31 -19.00
N THR A 107 -0.93 9.76 -18.92
CA THR A 107 -0.17 9.72 -18.68
C THR A 107 0.53 9.33 -19.13
#